data_d6dad129529d26533b6ffd75a4ca6396
#
_entry.id   d6dad129529d26533b6ffd75a4ca6396
#
_cell.length_a   1.000
_cell.length_b   1.000
_cell.length_c   1.000
_cell.angle_alpha   90.00
_cell.angle_beta   90.00
_cell.angle_gamma   90.00
#
_symmetry.space_group_name_H-M   'P 1'
#
loop_
_entity.id
_entity.type
_entity.pdbx_description
1 polymer ?
#
loop_
_entity_poly.entity_id
_entity_poly.type
_entity_poly.pdbx_seq_one_letter_code
_entity_poly.pdbx_strand_id
1 'polypeptide(L)'
;MFVGRSDCRPANGISQEASHLKAMKRTLLRPYLISSLLLLLALLASVAIGAVYIPPTTVLGVFLSEVAGLDSAAWSLTAITIVMQVRLPHTVLIALTGSALAGSRAAYQGLFRNPLADPYLIGVASGAGLGAVLAMSLRWPSSMLGLYAVPVAAFLGAVATIFIVYNL
;
A
#
# COMPACT_ATOMS: atom_id res chain seq x y z
N MET A 1 -60.78 -24.62 -4.43
CA MET A 1 -60.43 -24.33 -5.85
C MET A 1 -59.50 -23.13 -5.83
N PHE A 2 -58.16 -23.38 -5.68
CA PHE A 2 -57.14 -22.36 -5.60
C PHE A 2 -56.59 -22.18 -7.03
N VAL A 3 -56.86 -21.03 -7.63
CA VAL A 3 -56.29 -20.63 -8.91
C VAL A 3 -54.90 -20.05 -8.65
N GLY A 4 -53.88 -20.75 -9.11
CA GLY A 4 -52.48 -20.28 -9.06
C GLY A 4 -52.32 -19.03 -9.93
N ARG A 5 -51.93 -17.93 -9.30
CA ARG A 5 -51.44 -16.73 -10.01
C ARG A 5 -50.02 -17.02 -10.49
N SER A 6 -49.88 -17.32 -11.74
CA SER A 6 -48.61 -17.31 -12.45
C SER A 6 -48.09 -15.86 -12.52
N ASP A 7 -47.13 -15.52 -11.68
CA ASP A 7 -46.36 -14.26 -11.77
C ASP A 7 -45.54 -14.27 -13.07
N CYS A 8 -46.14 -13.82 -14.15
CA CYS A 8 -45.44 -13.45 -15.37
C CYS A 8 -44.65 -12.16 -15.04
N ARG A 9 -43.42 -12.29 -14.57
CA ARG A 9 -42.47 -11.19 -14.50
C ARG A 9 -42.20 -10.72 -15.94
N PRO A 10 -42.50 -9.46 -16.31
CA PRO A 10 -42.30 -9.02 -17.69
C PRO A 10 -40.79 -9.05 -18.01
N ALA A 11 -40.45 -9.54 -19.18
CA ALA A 11 -39.09 -9.69 -19.72
C ALA A 11 -38.27 -8.37 -19.68
N ASN A 12 -38.92 -7.22 -19.56
CA ASN A 12 -38.30 -5.89 -19.36
C ASN A 12 -37.59 -5.71 -17.99
N GLY A 13 -37.94 -6.48 -16.97
CA GLY A 13 -37.30 -6.38 -15.64
C GLY A 13 -35.83 -6.85 -15.69
N ILE A 14 -35.58 -7.95 -16.40
CA ILE A 14 -34.22 -8.53 -16.46
C ILE A 14 -33.25 -7.65 -17.26
N SER A 15 -33.72 -7.01 -18.33
CA SER A 15 -32.90 -6.08 -19.10
C SER A 15 -32.60 -4.78 -18.37
N GLN A 16 -33.54 -4.29 -17.58
CA GLN A 16 -33.32 -3.12 -16.72
C GLN A 16 -32.35 -3.41 -15.56
N GLU A 17 -32.51 -4.54 -14.88
CA GLU A 17 -31.54 -4.98 -13.86
C GLU A 17 -30.13 -5.16 -14.42
N ALA A 18 -29.99 -5.76 -15.59
CA ALA A 18 -28.69 -5.91 -16.25
C ALA A 18 -28.07 -4.57 -16.65
N SER A 19 -28.87 -3.59 -17.07
CA SER A 19 -28.39 -2.23 -17.40
C SER A 19 -27.98 -1.46 -16.15
N HIS A 20 -28.74 -1.56 -15.08
CA HIS A 20 -28.40 -0.96 -13.78
C HIS A 20 -27.10 -1.56 -13.18
N LEU A 21 -26.93 -2.89 -13.25
CA LEU A 21 -25.71 -3.56 -12.81
C LEU A 21 -24.48 -3.17 -13.64
N LYS A 22 -24.64 -3.01 -14.96
CA LYS A 22 -23.57 -2.52 -15.85
C LYS A 22 -23.22 -1.06 -15.57
N ALA A 23 -24.20 -0.21 -15.34
CA ALA A 23 -23.99 1.20 -14.98
C ALA A 23 -23.30 1.31 -13.61
N MET A 24 -23.75 0.55 -12.62
CA MET A 24 -23.17 0.50 -11.29
C MET A 24 -21.70 -0.01 -11.31
N LYS A 25 -21.41 -1.05 -12.08
CA LYS A 25 -20.03 -1.53 -12.28
C LYS A 25 -19.14 -0.47 -12.93
N ARG A 26 -19.61 0.26 -13.94
CA ARG A 26 -18.84 1.35 -14.57
C ARG A 26 -18.59 2.52 -13.63
N THR A 27 -19.55 2.86 -12.80
CA THR A 27 -19.41 3.95 -11.82
C THR A 27 -18.44 3.58 -10.71
N LEU A 28 -18.42 2.30 -10.29
CA LEU A 28 -17.48 1.79 -9.28
C LEU A 28 -16.05 1.61 -9.83
N LEU A 29 -15.91 1.18 -11.09
CA LEU A 29 -14.58 0.95 -11.70
C LEU A 29 -13.80 2.24 -11.94
N ARG A 30 -14.47 3.35 -12.26
CA ARG A 30 -13.80 4.65 -12.53
C ARG A 30 -12.89 5.12 -11.40
N PRO A 31 -13.34 5.21 -10.13
CA PRO A 31 -12.48 5.67 -9.04
C PRO A 31 -11.30 4.72 -8.80
N TYR A 32 -11.48 3.41 -8.96
CA TYR A 32 -10.36 2.45 -8.83
C TYR A 32 -9.34 2.61 -9.95
N LEU A 33 -9.76 2.81 -11.19
CA LEU A 33 -8.85 3.06 -12.31
C LEU A 33 -8.09 4.37 -12.13
N ILE A 34 -8.77 5.43 -11.70
CA ILE A 34 -8.14 6.73 -11.44
C ILE A 34 -7.12 6.61 -10.30
N SER A 35 -7.49 5.97 -9.18
CA SER A 35 -6.58 5.77 -8.04
C SER A 35 -5.39 4.90 -8.40
N SER A 36 -5.59 3.83 -9.18
CA SER A 36 -4.50 2.98 -9.66
C SER A 36 -3.55 3.71 -10.59
N LEU A 37 -4.10 4.54 -11.48
CA LEU A 37 -3.28 5.38 -12.36
C LEU A 37 -2.49 6.42 -11.57
N LEU A 38 -3.14 7.10 -10.62
CA LEU A 38 -2.46 8.06 -9.75
C LEU A 38 -1.37 7.39 -8.91
N LEU A 39 -1.62 6.20 -8.38
CA LEU A 39 -0.62 5.42 -7.64
C LEU A 39 0.58 5.08 -8.53
N LEU A 40 0.33 4.61 -9.75
CA LEU A 40 1.40 4.27 -10.69
C LEU A 40 2.24 5.51 -11.03
N LEU A 41 1.60 6.64 -11.31
CA LEU A 41 2.27 7.91 -11.57
C LEU A 41 3.07 8.39 -10.34
N ALA A 42 2.54 8.25 -9.14
CA ALA A 42 3.23 8.60 -7.91
C ALA A 42 4.47 7.72 -7.66
N LEU A 43 4.36 6.42 -7.92
CA LEU A 43 5.50 5.49 -7.80
C LEU A 43 6.59 5.82 -8.82
N LEU A 44 6.23 6.09 -10.08
CA LEU A 44 7.19 6.51 -11.11
C LEU A 44 7.85 7.84 -10.74
N ALA A 45 7.07 8.82 -10.28
CA ALA A 45 7.58 10.10 -9.82
C ALA A 45 8.52 9.94 -8.62
N SER A 46 8.19 9.07 -7.67
CA SER A 46 9.03 8.78 -6.49
C SER A 46 10.40 8.23 -6.87
N VAL A 47 10.47 7.39 -7.90
CA VAL A 47 11.76 6.87 -8.41
C VAL A 47 12.50 7.91 -9.24
N ALA A 48 11.80 8.73 -10.03
CA ALA A 48 12.42 9.73 -10.90
C ALA A 48 12.94 10.96 -10.13
N ILE A 49 12.17 11.44 -9.15
CA ILE A 49 12.46 12.66 -8.38
C ILE A 49 13.21 12.28 -7.10
N GLY A 50 14.41 12.83 -6.92
CA GLY A 50 15.24 12.61 -5.72
C GLY A 50 16.43 13.56 -5.70
N ALA A 51 17.41 13.34 -4.81
CA ALA A 51 18.60 14.17 -4.66
C ALA A 51 19.39 14.33 -5.97
N VAL A 52 19.34 13.32 -6.84
CA VAL A 52 19.87 13.38 -8.21
C VAL A 52 18.69 13.20 -9.17
N TYR A 53 18.50 14.16 -10.05
CA TYR A 53 17.44 14.06 -11.07
C TYR A 53 17.83 13.00 -12.11
N ILE A 54 17.01 11.96 -12.23
CA ILE A 54 17.16 10.94 -13.27
C ILE A 54 15.92 11.04 -14.17
N PRO A 55 16.10 11.27 -15.48
CA PRO A 55 14.96 11.37 -16.39
C PRO A 55 14.07 10.13 -16.31
N PRO A 56 12.73 10.27 -16.35
CA PRO A 56 11.80 9.12 -16.28
C PRO A 56 12.04 8.09 -17.38
N THR A 57 12.52 8.53 -18.54
CA THR A 57 12.91 7.65 -19.65
C THR A 57 14.07 6.73 -19.27
N THR A 58 15.07 7.25 -18.53
CA THR A 58 16.19 6.45 -18.02
C THR A 58 15.72 5.47 -16.95
N VAL A 59 14.82 5.88 -16.05
CA VAL A 59 14.25 4.99 -15.03
C VAL A 59 13.50 3.82 -15.68
N LEU A 60 12.64 4.11 -16.65
CA LEU A 60 11.91 3.08 -17.39
C LEU A 60 12.85 2.20 -18.21
N GLY A 61 13.86 2.78 -18.86
CA GLY A 61 14.84 2.04 -19.63
C GLY A 61 15.66 1.09 -18.78
N VAL A 62 16.18 1.54 -17.63
CA VAL A 62 16.91 0.71 -16.67
C VAL A 62 16.02 -0.41 -16.12
N PHE A 63 14.78 -0.10 -15.77
CA PHE A 63 13.84 -1.11 -15.26
C PHE A 63 13.51 -2.16 -16.31
N LEU A 64 13.22 -1.75 -17.55
CA LEU A 64 12.94 -2.66 -18.66
C LEU A 64 14.16 -3.50 -19.05
N SER A 65 15.37 -2.92 -19.06
CA SER A 65 16.57 -3.68 -19.38
C SER A 65 16.86 -4.76 -18.34
N GLU A 66 16.66 -4.47 -17.05
CA GLU A 66 16.90 -5.42 -15.97
C GLU A 66 15.85 -6.54 -15.96
N VAL A 67 14.56 -6.20 -16.15
CA VAL A 67 13.45 -7.17 -16.14
C VAL A 67 13.42 -8.00 -17.43
N ALA A 68 13.72 -7.39 -18.58
CA ALA A 68 13.72 -8.08 -19.87
C ALA A 68 15.06 -8.75 -20.21
N GLY A 69 16.09 -8.59 -19.36
CA GLY A 69 17.42 -9.13 -19.62
C GLY A 69 18.12 -8.51 -20.83
N LEU A 70 17.75 -7.27 -21.16
CA LEU A 70 18.37 -6.54 -22.27
C LEU A 70 19.69 -5.89 -21.81
N ASP A 71 20.64 -5.73 -22.73
CA ASP A 71 21.93 -5.12 -22.43
C ASP A 71 21.77 -3.72 -21.83
N SER A 72 22.16 -3.60 -20.56
CA SER A 72 22.16 -2.33 -19.81
C SER A 72 23.33 -1.43 -20.16
N ALA A 73 24.15 -1.80 -21.16
CA ALA A 73 25.33 -1.04 -21.60
C ALA A 73 25.04 0.40 -22.08
N ALA A 74 23.78 0.72 -22.38
CA ALA A 74 23.34 2.06 -22.75
C ALA A 74 23.23 3.05 -21.57
N TRP A 75 23.26 2.57 -20.32
CA TRP A 75 23.01 3.36 -19.12
C TRP A 75 24.26 3.43 -18.24
N SER A 76 24.46 4.57 -17.57
CA SER A 76 25.59 4.69 -16.64
C SER A 76 25.41 3.74 -15.44
N LEU A 77 26.47 3.07 -15.01
CA LEU A 77 26.48 2.20 -13.83
C LEU A 77 25.94 2.92 -12.58
N THR A 78 26.25 4.21 -12.45
CA THR A 78 25.76 5.04 -11.35
C THR A 78 24.22 5.16 -11.37
N ALA A 79 23.61 5.36 -12.53
CA ALA A 79 22.16 5.46 -12.65
C ALA A 79 21.49 4.12 -12.31
N ILE A 80 22.04 3.00 -12.79
CA ILE A 80 21.56 1.65 -12.50
C ILE A 80 21.60 1.40 -10.99
N THR A 81 22.73 1.66 -10.35
CA THR A 81 22.91 1.47 -8.91
C THR A 81 21.92 2.31 -8.08
N ILE A 82 21.79 3.60 -8.42
CA ILE A 82 20.85 4.49 -7.69
C ILE A 82 19.40 4.02 -7.86
N VAL A 83 18.99 3.66 -9.06
CA VAL A 83 17.61 3.24 -9.32
C VAL A 83 17.34 1.90 -8.67
N MET A 84 18.16 0.89 -8.89
CA MET A 84 17.89 -0.49 -8.49
C MET A 84 18.19 -0.77 -7.01
N GLN A 85 19.30 -0.22 -6.49
CA GLN A 85 19.74 -0.56 -5.13
C GLN A 85 19.29 0.44 -4.06
N VAL A 86 18.92 1.66 -4.45
CA VAL A 86 18.52 2.68 -3.49
C VAL A 86 17.04 3.04 -3.66
N ARG A 87 16.64 3.51 -4.83
CA ARG A 87 15.31 4.10 -5.02
C ARG A 87 14.20 3.06 -5.09
N LEU A 88 14.40 2.01 -5.87
CA LEU A 88 13.38 0.98 -6.06
C LEU A 88 13.03 0.28 -4.74
N PRO A 89 13.99 -0.24 -3.94
CA PRO A 89 13.67 -0.86 -2.66
C PRO A 89 12.98 0.09 -1.70
N HIS A 90 13.41 1.35 -1.64
CA HIS A 90 12.80 2.37 -0.79
C HIS A 90 11.36 2.69 -1.22
N THR A 91 11.11 2.84 -2.51
CA THR A 91 9.77 3.09 -3.05
C THR A 91 8.84 1.91 -2.80
N VAL A 92 9.31 0.68 -2.99
CA VAL A 92 8.55 -0.53 -2.67
C VAL A 92 8.20 -0.61 -1.19
N LEU A 93 9.15 -0.30 -0.31
CA LEU A 93 8.93 -0.30 1.14
C LEU A 93 7.89 0.74 1.55
N ILE A 94 7.94 1.95 1.00
CA ILE A 94 6.93 2.99 1.24
C ILE A 94 5.55 2.55 0.73
N ALA A 95 5.48 1.95 -0.46
CA ALA A 95 4.23 1.46 -1.03
C ALA A 95 3.61 0.35 -0.17
N LEU A 96 4.42 -0.59 0.32
CA LEU A 96 3.97 -1.65 1.24
C LEU A 96 3.48 -1.08 2.57
N THR A 97 4.21 -0.12 3.14
CA THR A 97 3.82 0.55 4.38
C THR A 97 2.49 1.29 4.20
N GLY A 98 2.35 2.05 3.12
CA GLY A 98 1.11 2.76 2.80
C GLY A 98 -0.08 1.82 2.60
N SER A 99 0.12 0.69 1.91
CA SER A 99 -0.93 -0.32 1.71
C SER A 99 -1.34 -1.00 3.02
N ALA A 100 -0.38 -1.31 3.88
CA ALA A 100 -0.65 -1.87 5.21
C ALA A 100 -1.45 -0.90 6.10
N LEU A 101 -1.08 0.38 6.09
CA LEU A 101 -1.82 1.43 6.80
C LEU A 101 -3.24 1.61 6.27
N ALA A 102 -3.42 1.63 4.95
CA ALA A 102 -4.73 1.74 4.33
C ALA A 102 -5.61 0.53 4.66
N GLY A 103 -5.05 -0.69 4.61
CA GLY A 103 -5.75 -1.92 4.95
C GLY A 103 -6.15 -1.98 6.42
N SER A 104 -5.26 -1.64 7.34
CA SER A 104 -5.57 -1.59 8.77
C SER A 104 -6.65 -0.57 9.08
N ARG A 105 -6.59 0.62 8.47
CA ARG A 105 -7.61 1.66 8.61
C ARG A 105 -8.98 1.19 8.12
N ALA A 106 -9.03 0.56 6.94
CA ALA A 106 -10.27 0.00 6.41
C ALA A 106 -10.87 -1.09 7.34
N ALA A 107 -10.02 -1.96 7.89
CA ALA A 107 -10.44 -2.98 8.85
C ALA A 107 -11.01 -2.36 10.14
N TYR A 108 -10.36 -1.33 10.69
CA TYR A 108 -10.86 -0.61 11.87
C TYR A 108 -12.20 0.06 11.62
N GLN A 109 -12.33 0.78 10.49
CA GLN A 109 -13.58 1.44 10.11
C GLN A 109 -14.74 0.43 9.94
N GLY A 110 -14.45 -0.74 9.36
CA GLY A 110 -15.42 -1.83 9.23
C GLY A 110 -15.82 -2.43 10.56
N LEU A 111 -14.85 -2.69 11.45
CA LEU A 111 -15.08 -3.27 12.76
C LEU A 111 -15.93 -2.37 13.67
N PHE A 112 -15.57 -1.10 13.75
CA PHE A 112 -16.27 -0.13 14.59
C PHE A 112 -17.48 0.51 13.92
N ARG A 113 -17.72 0.21 12.65
CA ARG A 113 -18.78 0.84 11.83
C ARG A 113 -18.75 2.38 11.92
N ASN A 114 -17.57 2.94 12.04
CA ASN A 114 -17.35 4.37 12.22
C ASN A 114 -16.26 4.82 11.24
N PRO A 115 -16.56 5.73 10.29
CA PRO A 115 -15.57 6.22 9.33
C PRO A 115 -14.46 7.07 9.97
N LEU A 116 -14.64 7.51 11.21
CA LEU A 116 -13.64 8.26 11.98
C LEU A 116 -12.72 7.36 12.82
N ALA A 117 -12.95 6.04 12.82
CA ALA A 117 -12.10 5.12 13.55
C ALA A 117 -10.70 5.07 12.88
N ASP A 118 -9.68 5.35 13.68
CA ASP A 118 -8.29 5.36 13.23
C ASP A 118 -7.43 4.59 14.24
N PRO A 119 -6.65 3.57 13.81
CA PRO A 119 -5.73 2.85 14.67
C PRO A 119 -4.66 3.77 15.30
N TYR A 120 -4.38 4.93 14.71
CA TYR A 120 -3.47 5.93 15.26
C TYR A 120 -3.91 6.47 16.63
N LEU A 121 -5.22 6.62 16.85
CA LEU A 121 -5.79 7.15 18.08
C LEU A 121 -5.53 6.26 19.31
N ILE A 122 -5.26 4.97 19.10
CA ILE A 122 -4.96 4.01 20.17
C ILE A 122 -3.50 4.12 20.65
N GLY A 123 -2.69 4.97 20.02
CA GLY A 123 -1.31 5.16 20.41
C GLY A 123 -0.32 4.13 19.85
N VAL A 124 -0.73 3.34 18.85
CA VAL A 124 0.13 2.33 18.20
C VAL A 124 1.42 2.93 17.67
N ALA A 125 1.32 4.12 17.06
CA ALA A 125 2.48 4.82 16.49
C ALA A 125 3.45 5.32 17.58
N SER A 126 2.94 5.81 18.70
CA SER A 126 3.79 6.24 19.82
C SER A 126 4.50 5.06 20.48
N GLY A 127 3.82 3.91 20.61
CA GLY A 127 4.43 2.68 21.06
C GLY A 127 5.53 2.16 20.14
N ALA A 128 5.26 2.18 18.83
CA ALA A 128 6.28 1.84 17.83
C ALA A 128 7.48 2.79 17.89
N GLY A 129 7.24 4.10 18.01
CA GLY A 129 8.27 5.11 18.15
C GLY A 129 9.14 4.92 19.41
N LEU A 130 8.50 4.63 20.55
CA LEU A 130 9.21 4.33 21.79
C LEU A 130 10.11 3.08 21.61
N GLY A 131 9.57 1.99 21.04
CA GLY A 131 10.34 0.79 20.79
C GLY A 131 11.54 1.03 19.87
N ALA A 132 11.34 1.80 18.80
CA ALA A 132 12.42 2.17 17.89
C ALA A 132 13.51 2.99 18.58
N VAL A 133 13.14 4.01 19.35
CA VAL A 133 14.10 4.87 20.09
C VAL A 133 14.88 4.07 21.13
N LEU A 134 14.22 3.19 21.88
CA LEU A 134 14.89 2.30 22.82
C LEU A 134 15.89 1.39 22.13
N ALA A 135 15.51 0.80 20.99
CA ALA A 135 16.43 -0.03 20.23
C ALA A 135 17.63 0.76 19.68
N MET A 136 17.41 1.98 19.17
CA MET A 136 18.48 2.85 18.69
C MET A 136 19.43 3.30 19.80
N SER A 137 18.95 3.44 21.04
CA SER A 137 19.78 3.83 22.18
C SER A 137 20.74 2.71 22.64
N LEU A 138 20.41 1.47 22.31
CA LEU A 138 21.26 0.32 22.56
C LEU A 138 22.29 0.19 21.42
N ARG A 139 23.58 0.11 21.78
CA ARG A 139 24.65 -0.09 20.79
C ARG A 139 24.66 -1.54 20.30
N TRP A 140 23.93 -1.79 19.23
CA TRP A 140 23.92 -3.09 18.60
C TRP A 140 25.17 -3.32 17.77
N PRO A 141 25.76 -4.55 17.77
CA PRO A 141 26.85 -4.88 16.88
C PRO A 141 26.41 -4.76 15.41
N SER A 142 27.35 -4.44 14.51
CA SER A 142 27.13 -4.32 13.06
C SER A 142 26.85 -5.66 12.38
N SER A 143 26.00 -6.48 12.97
CA SER A 143 25.58 -7.79 12.50
C SER A 143 24.17 -7.73 11.93
N MET A 144 23.71 -8.81 11.29
CA MET A 144 22.34 -8.95 10.80
C MET A 144 21.30 -8.71 11.91
N LEU A 145 21.62 -9.09 13.17
CA LEU A 145 20.76 -8.80 14.33
C LEU A 145 20.57 -7.30 14.57
N GLY A 146 21.62 -6.48 14.41
CA GLY A 146 21.52 -5.02 14.56
C GLY A 146 20.61 -4.37 13.51
N LEU A 147 20.60 -4.91 12.27
CA LEU A 147 19.76 -4.38 11.19
C LEU A 147 18.27 -4.56 11.48
N TYR A 148 17.87 -5.69 12.08
CA TYR A 148 16.48 -6.01 12.38
C TYR A 148 16.04 -5.56 13.78
N ALA A 149 16.96 -5.14 14.64
CA ALA A 149 16.66 -4.77 16.03
C ALA A 149 15.64 -3.63 16.11
N VAL A 150 15.81 -2.56 15.33
CA VAL A 150 14.94 -1.39 15.36
C VAL A 150 13.53 -1.73 14.84
N PRO A 151 13.33 -2.36 13.66
CA PRO A 151 12.00 -2.76 13.20
C PRO A 151 11.28 -3.72 14.16
N VAL A 152 12.00 -4.70 14.72
CA VAL A 152 11.41 -5.66 15.67
C VAL A 152 11.01 -4.97 16.97
N ALA A 153 11.85 -4.11 17.53
CA ALA A 153 11.52 -3.38 18.73
C ALA A 153 10.36 -2.40 18.52
N ALA A 154 10.30 -1.75 17.36
CA ALA A 154 9.15 -0.92 16.98
C ALA A 154 7.86 -1.72 16.93
N PHE A 155 7.90 -2.89 16.31
CA PHE A 155 6.74 -3.79 16.24
C PHE A 155 6.30 -4.25 17.63
N LEU A 156 7.23 -4.68 18.47
CA LEU A 156 6.93 -5.10 19.85
C LEU A 156 6.36 -3.94 20.69
N GLY A 157 6.88 -2.73 20.52
CA GLY A 157 6.36 -1.52 21.16
C GLY A 157 4.93 -1.20 20.74
N ALA A 158 4.62 -1.34 19.44
CA ALA A 158 3.27 -1.19 18.93
C ALA A 158 2.29 -2.21 19.53
N VAL A 159 2.68 -3.49 19.54
CA VAL A 159 1.87 -4.59 20.10
C VAL A 159 1.66 -4.39 21.60
N ALA A 160 2.71 -4.04 22.35
CA ALA A 160 2.63 -3.78 23.79
C ALA A 160 1.64 -2.66 24.10
N THR A 161 1.64 -1.58 23.31
CA THR A 161 0.71 -0.47 23.49
C THR A 161 -0.74 -0.90 23.27
N ILE A 162 -1.01 -1.67 22.21
CA ILE A 162 -2.36 -2.21 21.96
C ILE A 162 -2.81 -3.06 23.16
N PHE A 163 -1.93 -3.94 23.63
CA PHE A 163 -2.23 -4.82 24.74
C PHE A 163 -2.53 -4.05 26.04
N ILE A 164 -1.73 -3.02 26.34
CA ILE A 164 -1.94 -2.16 27.50
C ILE A 164 -3.28 -1.42 27.40
N VAL A 165 -3.55 -0.78 26.26
CA VAL A 165 -4.79 -0.01 26.08
C VAL A 165 -6.04 -0.90 26.09
N TYR A 166 -5.93 -2.14 25.59
CA TYR A 166 -7.05 -3.07 25.60
C TYR A 166 -7.38 -3.64 27.00
N ASN A 167 -6.38 -3.72 27.90
CA ASN A 167 -6.53 -4.24 29.25
C ASN A 167 -6.81 -3.16 30.32
N LEU A 168 -6.81 -1.88 29.95
CA LEU A 168 -7.08 -0.73 30.84
C LEU A 168 -8.56 -0.38 30.83
#